data_e573a288162e63940615dc162e453eec
#
_entry.id   e573a288162e63940615dc162e453eec
#
_cell.length_a   1.000
_cell.length_b   1.000
_cell.length_c   1.000
_cell.angle_alpha   90.00
_cell.angle_beta   90.00
_cell.angle_gamma   90.00
#
_symmetry.space_group_name_H-M   'P 1'
#
loop_
_entity.id
_entity.type
_entity.pdbx_description
1 polymer ?
#
loop_
_entity_poly.entity_id
_entity_poly.type
_entity_poly.pdbx_seq_one_letter_code
_entity_poly.pdbx_strand_id
1 'polypeptide(L)'
;MNRLYRLWYNKPLLMKILREVGITVLIAVAVFVALQLNVQSYTVVMSSMEPNIHDGECIMVSKASYRSSDPQRGDVVVFDPPFDSPRPFIKRVIGVPGDTVEVKDNKVFINGIPLDEEYIMAPPNYEMPASEIPEDEYFVLGDNRNNSNDSHSGWTVSRDDVIGKAWFAYWPPSSCGVVEHYSYPELSGTGGQEIALHQSVVEVT
;
A
#
# COMPACT_ATOMS: atom_id res chain seq x y z
N MET A 1 0.92 5.99 -69.26
CA MET A 1 1.02 7.31 -68.58
C MET A 1 0.26 7.39 -67.23
N ASN A 2 -0.07 6.28 -66.52
CA ASN A 2 -1.01 6.29 -65.37
C ASN A 2 -0.50 5.77 -64.02
N ARG A 3 0.75 5.30 -63.89
CA ARG A 3 1.25 4.84 -62.58
C ARG A 3 1.86 5.96 -61.72
N LEU A 4 2.52 6.92 -62.37
CA LEU A 4 3.19 8.04 -61.67
C LEU A 4 2.19 9.08 -61.13
N TYR A 5 1.07 9.32 -61.84
CA TYR A 5 -0.01 10.22 -61.37
C TYR A 5 -0.73 9.71 -60.12
N ARG A 6 -0.92 8.39 -59.95
CA ARG A 6 -1.51 7.80 -58.74
C ARG A 6 -0.62 7.95 -57.51
N LEU A 7 0.69 7.89 -57.68
CA LEU A 7 1.63 8.07 -56.57
C LEU A 7 1.68 9.53 -56.06
N TRP A 8 1.48 10.51 -56.95
CA TRP A 8 1.49 11.92 -56.58
C TRP A 8 0.16 12.34 -55.91
N TYR A 9 -0.94 11.82 -56.36
CA TYR A 9 -2.29 12.14 -55.84
C TYR A 9 -2.51 11.62 -54.38
N ASN A 10 -1.88 10.51 -54.02
CA ASN A 10 -2.03 9.89 -52.71
C ASN A 10 -0.98 10.34 -51.66
N LYS A 11 0.02 11.13 -52.04
CA LYS A 11 1.04 11.61 -51.08
C LYS A 11 0.46 12.36 -49.87
N PRO A 12 -0.49 13.30 -50.02
CA PRO A 12 -1.03 14.00 -48.86
C PRO A 12 -1.84 13.09 -47.94
N LEU A 13 -2.57 12.12 -48.48
CA LEU A 13 -3.28 11.11 -47.72
C LEU A 13 -2.35 10.18 -46.95
N LEU A 14 -1.30 9.68 -47.61
CA LEU A 14 -0.29 8.82 -47.02
C LEU A 14 0.45 9.53 -45.88
N MET A 15 0.84 10.80 -46.08
CA MET A 15 1.50 11.59 -45.03
C MET A 15 0.58 11.87 -43.87
N LYS A 16 -0.74 12.09 -44.09
CA LYS A 16 -1.73 12.24 -43.03
C LYS A 16 -1.85 10.96 -42.20
N ILE A 17 -1.99 9.80 -42.84
CA ILE A 17 -2.05 8.50 -42.19
C ILE A 17 -0.79 8.23 -41.39
N LEU A 18 0.40 8.45 -41.97
CA LEU A 18 1.66 8.25 -41.28
C LEU A 18 1.81 9.14 -40.04
N ARG A 19 1.35 10.39 -40.14
CA ARG A 19 1.34 11.30 -38.97
C ARG A 19 0.40 10.80 -37.87
N GLU A 20 -0.82 10.39 -38.20
CA GLU A 20 -1.80 9.90 -37.23
C GLU A 20 -1.34 8.60 -36.57
N VAL A 21 -0.80 7.65 -37.34
CA VAL A 21 -0.19 6.44 -36.81
C VAL A 21 0.99 6.77 -35.91
N GLY A 22 1.86 7.69 -36.32
CA GLY A 22 3.02 8.14 -35.54
C GLY A 22 2.61 8.76 -34.20
N ILE A 23 1.58 9.60 -34.16
CA ILE A 23 1.03 10.20 -32.93
C ILE A 23 0.44 9.09 -32.04
N THR A 24 -0.33 8.17 -32.62
CA THR A 24 -0.92 7.06 -31.84
C THR A 24 0.14 6.19 -31.19
N VAL A 25 1.19 5.83 -31.93
CA VAL A 25 2.33 5.06 -31.41
C VAL A 25 3.05 5.84 -30.31
N LEU A 26 3.28 7.14 -30.50
CA LEU A 26 3.92 7.99 -29.50
C LEU A 26 3.12 8.02 -28.19
N ILE A 27 1.80 8.19 -28.29
CA ILE A 27 0.91 8.17 -27.11
C ILE A 27 0.96 6.80 -26.43
N ALA A 28 0.88 5.72 -27.20
CA ALA A 28 0.94 4.37 -26.66
C ALA A 28 2.25 4.09 -25.92
N VAL A 29 3.37 4.53 -26.47
CA VAL A 29 4.69 4.42 -25.81
C VAL A 29 4.74 5.27 -24.56
N ALA A 30 4.24 6.51 -24.60
CA ALA A 30 4.22 7.39 -23.43
C ALA A 30 3.39 6.80 -22.27
N VAL A 31 2.21 6.26 -22.59
CA VAL A 31 1.35 5.57 -21.60
C VAL A 31 2.03 4.33 -21.05
N PHE A 32 2.63 3.51 -21.93
CA PHE A 32 3.35 2.31 -21.50
C PHE A 32 4.51 2.65 -20.54
N VAL A 33 5.32 3.64 -20.89
CA VAL A 33 6.43 4.09 -20.02
C VAL A 33 5.89 4.64 -18.70
N ALA A 34 4.80 5.42 -18.72
CA ALA A 34 4.18 5.94 -17.51
C ALA A 34 3.69 4.81 -16.59
N LEU A 35 3.08 3.76 -17.13
CA LEU A 35 2.67 2.58 -16.36
C LEU A 35 3.88 1.85 -15.78
N GLN A 36 4.92 1.59 -16.57
CA GLN A 36 6.14 0.90 -16.11
C GLN A 36 6.87 1.65 -14.99
N LEU A 37 6.84 2.98 -14.99
CA LEU A 37 7.47 3.80 -13.95
C LEU A 37 6.66 3.87 -12.65
N ASN A 38 5.36 3.59 -12.71
CA ASN A 38 4.46 3.79 -11.57
C ASN A 38 3.89 2.51 -10.98
N VAL A 39 3.93 1.41 -11.72
CA VAL A 39 3.37 0.13 -11.28
C VAL A 39 4.44 -0.95 -11.35
N GLN A 40 4.55 -1.74 -10.32
CA GLN A 40 5.43 -2.91 -10.26
C GLN A 40 4.65 -4.14 -9.81
N SER A 41 4.97 -5.29 -10.40
CA SER A 41 4.39 -6.57 -10.02
C SER A 41 5.29 -7.31 -9.05
N TYR A 42 4.68 -7.93 -8.03
CA TYR A 42 5.34 -8.81 -7.07
C TYR A 42 4.59 -10.13 -6.95
N THR A 43 5.33 -11.21 -6.75
CA THR A 43 4.74 -12.49 -6.35
C THR A 43 4.85 -12.61 -4.84
N VAL A 44 3.73 -12.82 -4.18
CA VAL A 44 3.66 -13.03 -2.74
C VAL A 44 4.30 -14.37 -2.41
N VAL A 45 5.14 -14.37 -1.40
CA VAL A 45 5.80 -15.57 -0.88
C VAL A 45 5.48 -15.68 0.60
N MET A 46 5.05 -16.85 1.03
CA MET A 46 4.60 -17.17 2.39
C MET A 46 3.18 -16.65 2.70
N SER A 47 2.67 -17.09 3.85
CA SER A 47 1.28 -16.95 4.28
C SER A 47 1.03 -15.83 5.29
N SER A 48 1.93 -14.85 5.38
CA SER A 48 1.84 -13.80 6.41
C SER A 48 0.65 -12.85 6.24
N MET A 49 0.06 -12.79 5.05
CA MET A 49 -1.10 -11.94 4.74
C MET A 49 -2.40 -12.74 4.54
N GLU A 50 -2.38 -14.05 4.86
CA GLU A 50 -3.60 -14.84 4.92
C GLU A 50 -4.54 -14.33 6.05
N PRO A 51 -5.84 -14.37 5.82
CA PRO A 51 -6.59 -15.03 4.73
C PRO A 51 -6.78 -14.15 3.48
N ASN A 52 -6.30 -12.91 3.46
CA ASN A 52 -6.63 -11.93 2.43
C ASN A 52 -5.75 -12.01 1.19
N ILE A 53 -4.47 -12.37 1.35
CA ILE A 53 -3.52 -12.55 0.26
C ILE A 53 -2.75 -13.84 0.51
N HIS A 54 -2.73 -14.72 -0.51
CA HIS A 54 -2.18 -16.06 -0.38
C HIS A 54 -0.80 -16.21 -1.04
N ASP A 55 -0.10 -17.24 -0.64
CA ASP A 55 1.17 -17.63 -1.26
C ASP A 55 1.00 -17.90 -2.76
N GLY A 56 1.94 -17.41 -3.58
CA GLY A 56 1.93 -17.54 -5.05
C GLY A 56 1.06 -16.50 -5.77
N GLU A 57 0.29 -15.67 -5.08
CA GLU A 57 -0.46 -14.59 -5.73
C GLU A 57 0.46 -13.52 -6.32
N CYS A 58 0.09 -13.04 -7.51
CA CYS A 58 0.77 -11.91 -8.15
C CYS A 58 -0.03 -10.64 -7.95
N ILE A 59 0.59 -9.65 -7.33
CA ILE A 59 -0.02 -8.36 -7.00
C ILE A 59 0.62 -7.20 -7.75
N MET A 60 -0.19 -6.22 -8.10
CA MET A 60 0.26 -4.93 -8.62
C MET A 60 0.43 -3.94 -7.48
N VAL A 61 1.58 -3.28 -7.45
CA VAL A 61 1.97 -2.30 -6.45
C VAL A 61 2.14 -0.94 -7.12
N SER A 62 1.42 0.04 -6.62
CA SER A 62 1.48 1.43 -7.09
C SER A 62 2.56 2.19 -6.33
N LYS A 63 3.64 2.55 -7.03
CA LYS A 63 4.68 3.44 -6.50
C LYS A 63 4.23 4.91 -6.46
N ALA A 64 3.27 5.25 -7.31
CA ALA A 64 2.76 6.61 -7.40
C ALA A 64 1.91 7.00 -6.19
N SER A 65 1.29 6.04 -5.52
CA SER A 65 0.38 6.30 -4.38
C SER A 65 1.04 7.10 -3.26
N TYR A 66 2.33 6.91 -3.05
CA TYR A 66 3.06 7.55 -1.96
C TYR A 66 4.07 8.63 -2.42
N ARG A 67 3.88 9.19 -3.63
CA ARG A 67 4.66 10.36 -4.07
C ARG A 67 4.17 11.69 -3.49
N SER A 68 2.88 11.78 -3.20
CA SER A 68 2.21 13.00 -2.71
C SER A 68 1.39 12.78 -1.46
N SER A 69 1.37 11.58 -0.93
CA SER A 69 0.69 11.20 0.31
C SER A 69 1.53 10.18 1.07
N ASP A 70 1.30 10.06 2.34
CA ASP A 70 1.94 9.07 3.19
C ASP A 70 1.08 7.82 3.32
N PRO A 71 1.69 6.66 3.65
CA PRO A 71 0.97 5.46 4.00
C PRO A 71 -0.03 5.72 5.13
N GLN A 72 -1.24 5.21 4.97
CA GLN A 72 -2.33 5.35 5.94
C GLN A 72 -2.53 4.04 6.69
N ARG A 73 -3.09 4.13 7.91
CA ARG A 73 -3.51 2.92 8.64
C ARG A 73 -4.47 2.10 7.80
N GLY A 74 -4.26 0.78 7.80
CA GLY A 74 -5.02 -0.16 7.00
C GLY A 74 -4.51 -0.37 5.58
N ASP A 75 -3.57 0.45 5.10
CA ASP A 75 -2.94 0.24 3.80
C ASP A 75 -2.11 -1.04 3.79
N VAL A 76 -2.22 -1.82 2.72
CA VAL A 76 -1.31 -2.93 2.46
C VAL A 76 -0.14 -2.40 1.63
N VAL A 77 1.06 -2.50 2.19
CA VAL A 77 2.29 -1.92 1.61
C VAL A 77 3.31 -2.99 1.29
N VAL A 78 4.09 -2.74 0.24
CA VAL A 78 5.32 -3.48 -0.08
C VAL A 78 6.50 -2.58 0.25
N PHE A 79 7.50 -3.13 0.96
CA PHE A 79 8.63 -2.37 1.48
C PHE A 79 9.88 -3.23 1.61
N ASP A 80 11.04 -2.61 1.64
CA ASP A 80 12.30 -3.27 2.00
C ASP A 80 12.42 -3.34 3.53
N PRO A 81 12.61 -4.53 4.12
CA PRO A 81 12.69 -4.65 5.58
C PRO A 81 14.00 -4.04 6.13
N PRO A 82 14.03 -3.56 7.40
CA PRO A 82 15.18 -2.85 7.98
C PRO A 82 16.37 -3.77 8.30
N PHE A 83 16.45 -4.94 7.71
CA PHE A 83 17.52 -5.90 7.83
C PHE A 83 17.81 -6.55 6.47
N ASP A 84 18.97 -7.20 6.33
CA ASP A 84 19.34 -7.85 5.07
C ASP A 84 18.32 -8.93 4.68
N SER A 85 17.67 -8.72 3.56
CA SER A 85 16.66 -9.61 3.01
C SER A 85 16.75 -9.63 1.47
N PRO A 86 16.71 -10.83 0.86
CA PRO A 86 16.77 -10.94 -0.60
C PRO A 86 15.48 -10.48 -1.29
N ARG A 87 14.41 -10.15 -0.54
CA ARG A 87 13.09 -9.82 -1.09
C ARG A 87 12.39 -8.77 -0.24
N PRO A 88 11.61 -7.88 -0.87
CA PRO A 88 10.67 -7.02 -0.17
C PRO A 88 9.60 -7.82 0.58
N PHE A 89 9.06 -7.19 1.62
CA PHE A 89 7.96 -7.72 2.42
C PHE A 89 6.65 -7.05 2.02
N ILE A 90 5.55 -7.75 2.31
CA ILE A 90 4.19 -7.21 2.20
C ILE A 90 3.52 -7.32 3.56
N LYS A 91 2.99 -6.21 4.07
CA LYS A 91 2.31 -6.12 5.36
C LYS A 91 1.24 -5.03 5.33
N ARG A 92 0.39 -5.03 6.36
CA ARG A 92 -0.59 -3.96 6.60
C ARG A 92 -0.03 -2.94 7.57
N VAL A 93 -0.18 -1.66 7.24
CA VAL A 93 0.13 -0.55 8.15
C VAL A 93 -0.90 -0.52 9.28
N ILE A 94 -0.43 -0.64 10.50
CA ILE A 94 -1.26 -0.62 11.72
C ILE A 94 -1.10 0.69 12.46
N GLY A 95 0.12 1.15 12.62
CA GLY A 95 0.44 2.40 13.29
C GLY A 95 1.24 3.33 12.37
N VAL A 96 1.02 4.62 12.53
CA VAL A 96 1.68 5.71 11.80
C VAL A 96 2.56 6.52 12.75
N PRO A 97 3.46 7.40 12.25
CA PRO A 97 4.33 8.21 13.10
C PRO A 97 3.59 8.88 14.28
N GLY A 98 4.16 8.79 15.48
CA GLY A 98 3.61 9.35 16.71
C GLY A 98 2.54 8.52 17.41
N ASP A 99 2.10 7.41 16.82
CA ASP A 99 1.19 6.48 17.52
C ASP A 99 1.92 5.69 18.60
N THR A 100 1.18 5.31 19.63
CA THR A 100 1.59 4.27 20.59
C THR A 100 0.88 2.97 20.26
N VAL A 101 1.64 1.91 19.98
CA VAL A 101 1.13 0.57 19.71
C VAL A 101 1.37 -0.34 20.90
N GLU A 102 0.38 -1.11 21.28
CA GLU A 102 0.44 -2.13 22.33
C GLU A 102 -0.30 -3.39 21.88
N VAL A 103 0.19 -4.57 22.21
CA VAL A 103 -0.56 -5.83 22.01
C VAL A 103 -0.76 -6.48 23.38
N LYS A 104 -2.00 -6.60 23.79
CA LYS A 104 -2.41 -7.26 25.04
C LYS A 104 -3.82 -7.83 24.92
N ASP A 105 -4.15 -8.76 25.77
CA ASP A 105 -5.48 -9.39 25.81
C ASP A 105 -5.95 -9.89 24.43
N ASN A 106 -5.01 -10.42 23.63
CA ASN A 106 -5.23 -10.88 22.26
C ASN A 106 -5.74 -9.80 21.28
N LYS A 107 -5.46 -8.52 21.54
CA LYS A 107 -5.84 -7.37 20.70
C LYS A 107 -4.67 -6.42 20.49
N VAL A 108 -4.71 -5.73 19.35
CA VAL A 108 -3.84 -4.60 19.09
C VAL A 108 -4.52 -3.33 19.55
N PHE A 109 -3.79 -2.46 20.21
CA PHE A 109 -4.24 -1.14 20.67
C PHE A 109 -3.41 -0.07 19.99
N ILE A 110 -4.08 0.97 19.54
CA ILE A 110 -3.46 2.21 19.04
C ILE A 110 -3.91 3.34 19.95
N ASN A 111 -2.94 4.03 20.57
CA ASN A 111 -3.20 5.14 21.50
C ASN A 111 -4.18 4.74 22.63
N GLY A 112 -4.09 3.48 23.09
CA GLY A 112 -4.96 2.92 24.13
C GLY A 112 -6.34 2.45 23.64
N ILE A 113 -6.67 2.57 22.37
CA ILE A 113 -7.95 2.14 21.76
C ILE A 113 -7.75 0.78 21.12
N PRO A 114 -8.54 -0.25 21.49
CA PRO A 114 -8.46 -1.55 20.85
C PRO A 114 -8.98 -1.48 19.42
N LEU A 115 -8.25 -2.08 18.49
CA LEU A 115 -8.67 -2.19 17.09
C LEU A 115 -9.72 -3.29 16.92
N ASP A 116 -10.67 -3.03 16.02
CA ASP A 116 -11.58 -4.04 15.49
C ASP A 116 -11.02 -4.55 14.16
N GLU A 117 -10.61 -5.82 14.13
CA GLU A 117 -9.79 -6.36 13.04
C GLU A 117 -10.43 -7.62 12.45
N GLU A 118 -11.56 -7.46 11.77
CA GLU A 118 -12.30 -8.57 11.14
C GLU A 118 -11.51 -9.28 10.03
N TYR A 119 -10.47 -8.62 9.51
CA TYR A 119 -9.64 -9.11 8.39
C TYR A 119 -8.52 -10.08 8.81
N ILE A 120 -8.23 -10.21 10.12
CA ILE A 120 -7.15 -11.07 10.58
C ILE A 120 -7.55 -12.55 10.60
N MET A 121 -6.59 -13.43 10.39
CA MET A 121 -6.82 -14.88 10.42
C MET A 121 -7.19 -15.39 11.81
N ALA A 122 -6.55 -14.85 12.84
CA ALA A 122 -6.80 -15.15 14.25
C ALA A 122 -6.22 -14.02 15.12
N PRO A 123 -6.76 -13.81 16.34
CA PRO A 123 -6.19 -12.86 17.29
C PRO A 123 -4.71 -13.15 17.59
N PRO A 124 -3.89 -12.12 17.87
CA PRO A 124 -2.50 -12.33 18.26
C PRO A 124 -2.40 -13.14 19.54
N ASN A 125 -1.50 -14.12 19.56
CA ASN A 125 -1.21 -14.98 20.72
C ASN A 125 0.07 -14.56 21.46
N TYR A 126 0.54 -13.36 21.23
CA TYR A 126 1.71 -12.73 21.84
C TYR A 126 1.32 -11.40 22.49
N GLU A 127 2.18 -10.92 23.37
CA GLU A 127 2.07 -9.61 23.98
C GLU A 127 3.24 -8.73 23.56
N MET A 128 2.97 -7.44 23.42
CA MET A 128 3.98 -6.42 23.14
C MET A 128 3.68 -5.19 24.01
N PRO A 129 4.65 -4.73 24.82
CA PRO A 129 4.47 -3.54 25.63
C PRO A 129 4.23 -2.32 24.75
N ALA A 130 3.56 -1.31 25.29
CA ALA A 130 3.33 -0.05 24.62
C ALA A 130 4.65 0.55 24.11
N SER A 131 4.69 0.85 22.83
CA SER A 131 5.85 1.44 22.15
C SER A 131 5.38 2.55 21.23
N GLU A 132 6.04 3.70 21.33
CA GLU A 132 5.81 4.84 20.44
C GLU A 132 6.51 4.61 19.10
N ILE A 133 5.81 4.94 18.00
CA ILE A 133 6.35 4.84 16.65
C ILE A 133 7.14 6.13 16.38
N PRO A 134 8.42 6.02 15.98
CA PRO A 134 9.24 7.18 15.63
C PRO A 134 8.66 7.99 14.47
N GLU A 135 9.10 9.24 14.37
CA GLU A 135 8.83 10.08 13.19
C GLU A 135 9.33 9.40 11.91
N ASP A 136 8.56 9.54 10.83
CA ASP A 136 8.84 8.94 9.53
C ASP A 136 8.92 7.39 9.51
N GLU A 137 8.40 6.71 10.53
CA GLU A 137 8.37 5.25 10.60
C GLU A 137 6.93 4.71 10.72
N TYR A 138 6.75 3.46 10.32
CA TYR A 138 5.46 2.78 10.30
C TYR A 138 5.55 1.45 11.03
N PHE A 139 4.54 1.16 11.83
CA PHE A 139 4.34 -0.14 12.46
C PHE A 139 3.45 -1.00 11.56
N VAL A 140 3.96 -2.13 11.12
CA VAL A 140 3.29 -3.00 10.17
C VAL A 140 3.09 -4.40 10.74
N LEU A 141 1.93 -4.99 10.47
CA LEU A 141 1.64 -6.39 10.85
C LEU A 141 1.15 -7.20 9.65
N GLY A 142 1.40 -8.50 9.69
CA GLY A 142 0.74 -9.45 8.81
C GLY A 142 -0.70 -9.68 9.24
N ASP A 143 -1.60 -9.97 8.30
CA ASP A 143 -2.98 -10.34 8.61
C ASP A 143 -3.04 -11.72 9.29
N ASN A 144 -2.05 -12.59 9.04
CA ASN A 144 -1.80 -13.81 9.78
C ASN A 144 -0.88 -13.53 10.99
N ARG A 145 -1.46 -12.93 12.04
CA ARG A 145 -0.78 -12.41 13.22
C ARG A 145 0.23 -13.37 13.83
N ASN A 146 -0.11 -14.64 13.88
CA ASN A 146 0.67 -15.67 14.58
C ASN A 146 1.70 -16.39 13.69
N ASN A 147 1.75 -16.02 12.38
CA ASN A 147 2.71 -16.58 11.42
C ASN A 147 3.25 -15.47 10.49
N SER A 148 3.81 -14.44 11.09
CA SER A 148 4.34 -13.29 10.37
C SER A 148 5.61 -12.78 11.04
N ASN A 149 6.65 -12.53 10.25
CA ASN A 149 7.78 -11.72 10.70
C ASN A 149 7.43 -10.26 10.36
N ASP A 150 7.16 -9.47 11.38
CA ASP A 150 6.70 -8.08 11.24
C ASP A 150 7.09 -7.25 12.48
N SER A 151 6.53 -6.06 12.63
CA SER A 151 6.96 -5.09 13.64
C SER A 151 6.78 -5.54 15.08
N HIS A 152 5.96 -6.57 15.37
CA HIS A 152 5.89 -7.14 16.72
C HIS A 152 7.22 -7.71 17.20
N SER A 153 8.13 -8.00 16.25
CA SER A 153 9.49 -8.48 16.55
C SER A 153 10.47 -7.37 16.93
N GLY A 154 10.01 -6.13 17.11
CA GLY A 154 10.78 -5.00 17.62
C GLY A 154 11.45 -4.12 16.55
N TRP A 155 10.91 -4.06 15.33
CA TRP A 155 11.36 -3.17 14.27
C TRP A 155 10.19 -2.43 13.61
N THR A 156 10.49 -1.32 12.98
CA THR A 156 9.55 -0.47 12.23
C THR A 156 10.05 -0.28 10.80
N VAL A 157 9.24 0.27 9.93
CA VAL A 157 9.57 0.50 8.52
C VAL A 157 9.73 1.99 8.29
N SER A 158 10.90 2.41 7.80
CA SER A 158 11.10 3.79 7.39
C SER A 158 10.19 4.16 6.21
N ARG A 159 9.77 5.41 6.16
CA ARG A 159 9.02 5.97 5.03
C ARG A 159 9.75 5.77 3.71
N ASP A 160 11.07 5.89 3.70
CA ASP A 160 11.91 5.76 2.51
C ASP A 160 12.01 4.32 2.01
N ASP A 161 11.81 3.34 2.89
CA ASP A 161 11.83 1.92 2.53
C ASP A 161 10.50 1.43 1.96
N VAL A 162 9.43 2.24 2.03
CA VAL A 162 8.12 1.89 1.45
C VAL A 162 8.16 2.03 -0.07
N ILE A 163 8.11 0.90 -0.76
CA ILE A 163 8.13 0.81 -2.23
C ILE A 163 6.80 1.29 -2.83
N GLY A 164 5.67 0.90 -2.23
CA GLY A 164 4.36 1.31 -2.73
C GLY A 164 3.18 0.56 -2.10
N LYS A 165 1.99 0.93 -2.56
CA LYS A 165 0.70 0.41 -2.12
C LYS A 165 0.28 -0.77 -2.99
N ALA A 166 0.02 -1.92 -2.38
CA ALA A 166 -0.63 -3.04 -3.07
C ALA A 166 -2.07 -2.65 -3.38
N TRP A 167 -2.55 -2.87 -4.60
CA TRP A 167 -3.89 -2.44 -4.96
C TRP A 167 -4.71 -3.46 -5.75
N PHE A 168 -4.08 -4.40 -6.45
CA PHE A 168 -4.78 -5.39 -7.26
C PHE A 168 -4.01 -6.71 -7.34
N ALA A 169 -4.67 -7.83 -7.03
CA ALA A 169 -4.19 -9.16 -7.29
C ALA A 169 -4.68 -9.60 -8.68
N TYR A 170 -3.76 -10.03 -9.57
CA TYR A 170 -4.13 -10.36 -10.95
C TYR A 170 -3.91 -11.82 -11.32
N TRP A 171 -3.27 -12.60 -10.46
CA TRP A 171 -3.03 -14.02 -10.64
C TRP A 171 -2.98 -14.75 -9.29
N PRO A 172 -3.52 -15.97 -9.17
CA PRO A 172 -4.28 -16.74 -10.18
C PRO A 172 -5.66 -16.11 -10.46
N PRO A 173 -6.34 -16.50 -11.57
CA PRO A 173 -7.66 -15.95 -11.90
C PRO A 173 -8.73 -16.09 -10.81
N SER A 174 -8.59 -17.10 -9.95
CA SER A 174 -9.48 -17.32 -8.79
C SER A 174 -9.33 -16.26 -7.70
N SER A 175 -8.19 -15.56 -7.64
CA SER A 175 -7.86 -14.55 -6.64
C SER A 175 -7.80 -13.14 -7.24
N CYS A 176 -8.21 -12.97 -8.53
CA CYS A 176 -8.22 -11.66 -9.14
C CYS A 176 -9.19 -10.72 -8.41
N GLY A 177 -8.69 -9.61 -7.90
CA GLY A 177 -9.49 -8.63 -7.18
C GLY A 177 -8.69 -7.46 -6.65
N VAL A 178 -9.39 -6.47 -6.14
CA VAL A 178 -8.79 -5.33 -5.45
C VAL A 178 -8.27 -5.80 -4.10
N VAL A 179 -7.05 -5.39 -3.74
CA VAL A 179 -6.52 -5.61 -2.40
C VAL A 179 -7.28 -4.71 -1.43
N GLU A 180 -7.93 -5.31 -0.44
CA GLU A 180 -8.74 -4.56 0.51
C GLU A 180 -7.86 -3.81 1.51
N HIS A 181 -8.10 -2.51 1.59
CA HIS A 181 -7.54 -1.63 2.61
C HIS A 181 -8.59 -1.43 3.70
N TYR A 182 -8.16 -1.51 4.94
CA TYR A 182 -9.06 -1.41 6.07
C TYR A 182 -9.06 0.02 6.64
N SER A 183 -10.18 0.45 7.17
CA SER A 183 -10.28 1.72 7.91
C SER A 183 -10.69 1.44 9.34
N TYR A 184 -10.15 2.21 10.28
CA TYR A 184 -10.40 2.05 11.72
C TYR A 184 -11.27 3.21 12.20
N PRO A 185 -12.62 3.11 12.09
CA PRO A 185 -13.52 4.18 12.47
C PRO A 185 -13.45 4.51 13.97
N GLU A 186 -13.08 3.53 14.80
CA GLU A 186 -12.89 3.69 16.24
C GLU A 186 -11.79 4.70 16.60
N LEU A 187 -10.78 4.86 15.73
CA LEU A 187 -9.71 5.84 15.92
C LEU A 187 -10.10 7.25 15.49
N SER A 188 -11.17 7.40 14.69
CA SER A 188 -11.61 8.68 14.14
C SER A 188 -12.35 9.57 15.14
N GLY A 189 -12.82 9.00 16.25
CA GLY A 189 -13.62 9.70 17.28
C GLY A 189 -12.83 10.39 18.40
N THR A 190 -11.53 10.14 18.50
CA THR A 190 -10.77 10.51 19.71
C THR A 190 -10.05 11.87 19.60
N GLY A 191 -9.85 12.40 18.40
CA GLY A 191 -9.21 13.72 18.20
C GLY A 191 -10.03 14.92 18.67
N GLY A 192 -11.32 14.73 18.98
CA GLY A 192 -12.21 15.82 19.45
C GLY A 192 -12.39 15.87 20.97
N GLN A 193 -12.14 14.77 21.68
CA GLN A 193 -12.37 14.74 23.13
C GLN A 193 -11.17 15.19 23.96
N GLU A 194 -9.94 14.97 23.48
CA GLU A 194 -8.74 15.43 24.20
C GLU A 194 -8.59 16.96 24.16
N ILE A 195 -8.97 17.60 23.07
CA ILE A 195 -8.96 19.08 22.95
C ILE A 195 -10.02 19.70 23.87
N ALA A 196 -11.17 19.06 24.04
CA ALA A 196 -12.23 19.57 24.92
C ALA A 196 -11.90 19.43 26.41
N LEU A 197 -11.16 18.40 26.82
CA LEU A 197 -10.70 18.23 28.21
C LEU A 197 -9.58 19.19 28.59
N HIS A 198 -8.72 19.57 27.64
CA HIS A 198 -7.64 20.53 27.91
C HIS A 198 -8.15 21.98 27.95
N GLN A 199 -9.23 22.31 27.24
CA GLN A 199 -9.85 23.64 27.29
C GLN A 199 -10.72 23.86 28.52
N SER A 200 -11.29 22.82 29.11
CA SER A 200 -12.10 22.94 30.34
C SER A 200 -11.30 23.07 31.63
N VAL A 201 -9.99 22.80 31.62
CA VAL A 201 -9.08 22.94 32.78
C VAL A 201 -8.44 24.35 32.88
N VAL A 202 -8.49 25.12 31.79
CA VAL A 202 -7.85 26.46 31.74
C VAL A 202 -8.82 27.60 32.16
N GLU A 203 -10.12 27.32 32.33
CA GLU A 203 -11.12 28.36 32.69
C GLU A 203 -11.48 28.42 34.18
N VAL A 204 -10.75 27.73 35.08
CA VAL A 204 -10.94 27.82 36.53
C VAL A 204 -9.63 28.12 37.25
N THR A 205 -9.11 29.33 37.04
CA THR A 205 -8.21 30.02 38.01
C THR A 205 -8.29 31.51 37.77
#